data_f1e4981ba4ec5d051b0351b727cf2924
#
_entry.id   f1e4981ba4ec5d051b0351b727cf2924
#
_cell.length_a   1.000
_cell.length_b   1.000
_cell.length_c   1.000
_cell.angle_alpha   90.00
_cell.angle_beta   90.00
_cell.angle_gamma   90.00
#
_symmetry.space_group_name_H-M   'P 1'
#
loop_
_entity.id
_entity.type
_entity.pdbx_description
1 polymer ?
#
loop_
_entity_poly.entity_id
_entity_poly.type
_entity_poly.pdbx_seq_one_letter_code
_entity_poly.pdbx_strand_id
1 'polypeptide(L)'
;MPGTEIVAPNVVLGLMRIQEKTDDEVRELVRTARDAGIDFLDHADVYGTDLHGCERRFAEAMQLTPSQRDELTIQTKTGIVGEGPYFDFSYEHIIESVDGSLAALDTDHIDILLLHRPDALVEPEEVARAFDELEAAGKVRAFGVSNHTPRQIDLLKKYVRQPLVANQLQLSITHAPIVAQGVATNMAGEPQSLTIDGGGILDYCRLNDITVQAWSPFQAGFFTGVFLGSAEYPELNAVIDRLAEAYDVPAIAIATAWITRHPAQMQVVLGTTSPERVAAAALGSQIPLTRAEWYELFRAAGYRVP
;
A
#
# COMPACT_ATOMS: atom_id res chain seq x y z
N MET A 1 -13.24 -4.46 -1.53
CA MET A 1 -12.63 -4.38 -0.20
C MET A 1 -13.69 -4.68 0.84
N PRO A 2 -13.37 -5.43 1.89
CA PRO A 2 -14.37 -5.85 2.87
C PRO A 2 -15.11 -4.65 3.49
N GLY A 3 -16.43 -4.78 3.64
CA GLY A 3 -17.27 -3.70 4.20
C GLY A 3 -17.57 -2.53 3.26
N THR A 4 -17.17 -2.60 1.99
CA THR A 4 -17.44 -1.58 0.96
C THR A 4 -17.92 -2.23 -0.33
N GLU A 5 -18.42 -1.39 -1.26
CA GLU A 5 -18.72 -1.80 -2.65
C GLU A 5 -17.46 -1.75 -3.55
N ILE A 6 -16.30 -1.36 -3.03
CA ILE A 6 -15.06 -1.22 -3.79
C ILE A 6 -14.52 -2.60 -4.16
N VAL A 7 -14.54 -2.91 -5.44
CA VAL A 7 -13.86 -4.08 -6.01
C VAL A 7 -12.44 -3.65 -6.38
N ALA A 8 -11.46 -4.11 -5.63
CA ALA A 8 -10.08 -3.66 -5.79
C ALA A 8 -9.20 -4.77 -6.39
N PRO A 9 -8.33 -4.43 -7.37
CA PRO A 9 -7.34 -5.36 -7.91
C PRO A 9 -6.27 -5.69 -6.86
N ASN A 10 -5.53 -6.78 -7.07
CA ASN A 10 -4.41 -7.17 -6.20
C ASN A 10 -3.17 -6.27 -6.36
N VAL A 11 -3.13 -5.47 -7.41
CA VAL A 11 -2.05 -4.52 -7.69
C VAL A 11 -2.62 -3.11 -7.75
N VAL A 12 -1.96 -2.18 -7.10
CA VAL A 12 -2.32 -0.77 -6.97
C VAL A 12 -1.20 0.08 -7.58
N LEU A 13 -1.53 1.10 -8.36
CA LEU A 13 -0.54 2.02 -8.90
C LEU A 13 -0.28 3.15 -7.89
N GLY A 14 0.93 3.17 -7.29
CA GLY A 14 1.38 4.25 -6.41
C GLY A 14 1.95 5.42 -7.22
N LEU A 15 1.51 6.63 -6.92
CA LEU A 15 1.81 7.84 -7.70
C LEU A 15 2.73 8.84 -6.95
N MET A 16 3.53 8.36 -6.01
CA MET A 16 4.44 9.20 -5.19
C MET A 16 5.53 9.91 -6.01
N ARG A 17 5.86 9.46 -7.22
CA ARG A 17 7.03 9.93 -7.99
C ARG A 17 6.67 10.52 -9.35
N ILE A 18 5.47 11.08 -9.48
CA ILE A 18 4.99 11.62 -10.77
C ILE A 18 5.18 13.12 -10.93
N GLN A 19 5.55 13.85 -9.89
CA GLN A 19 5.56 15.32 -9.89
C GLN A 19 6.41 15.93 -11.02
N GLU A 20 7.57 15.33 -11.32
CA GLU A 20 8.46 15.81 -12.38
C GLU A 20 8.17 15.17 -13.76
N LYS A 21 7.13 14.36 -13.86
CA LYS A 21 6.73 13.70 -15.10
C LYS A 21 5.96 14.65 -16.01
N THR A 22 6.13 14.50 -17.30
CA THR A 22 5.32 15.20 -18.31
C THR A 22 3.89 14.65 -18.33
N ASP A 23 2.95 15.38 -18.91
CA ASP A 23 1.57 14.92 -19.11
C ASP A 23 1.51 13.58 -19.83
N ASP A 24 2.28 13.44 -20.91
CA ASP A 24 2.28 12.22 -21.70
C ASP A 24 2.84 11.02 -20.92
N GLU A 25 3.88 11.22 -20.11
CA GLU A 25 4.42 10.15 -19.25
C GLU A 25 3.41 9.71 -18.18
N VAL A 26 2.68 10.65 -17.55
CA VAL A 26 1.65 10.32 -16.56
C VAL A 26 0.48 9.60 -17.24
N ARG A 27 0.00 10.10 -18.37
CA ARG A 27 -1.09 9.46 -19.15
C ARG A 27 -0.70 8.05 -19.59
N GLU A 28 0.53 7.88 -20.10
CA GLU A 28 1.02 6.56 -20.52
C GLU A 28 1.10 5.59 -19.36
N LEU A 29 1.62 6.04 -18.20
CA LEU A 29 1.70 5.24 -16.99
C LEU A 29 0.32 4.74 -16.53
N VAL A 30 -0.67 5.65 -16.45
CA VAL A 30 -2.03 5.33 -16.01
C VAL A 30 -2.75 4.45 -17.05
N ARG A 31 -2.58 4.74 -18.34
CA ARG A 31 -3.15 3.91 -19.42
C ARG A 31 -2.62 2.49 -19.35
N THR A 32 -1.31 2.31 -19.22
CA THR A 32 -0.68 0.99 -19.11
C THR A 32 -1.17 0.22 -17.88
N ALA A 33 -1.33 0.92 -16.74
CA ALA A 33 -1.90 0.31 -15.54
C ALA A 33 -3.34 -0.17 -15.79
N ARG A 34 -4.19 0.65 -16.38
CA ARG A 34 -5.58 0.29 -16.72
C ARG A 34 -5.64 -0.87 -17.72
N ASP A 35 -4.80 -0.87 -18.74
CA ASP A 35 -4.68 -1.97 -19.71
C ASP A 35 -4.28 -3.30 -19.04
N ALA A 36 -3.56 -3.21 -17.93
CA ALA A 36 -3.18 -4.35 -17.08
C ALA A 36 -4.21 -4.68 -15.98
N GLY A 37 -5.39 -4.06 -15.99
CA GLY A 37 -6.46 -4.27 -15.02
C GLY A 37 -6.25 -3.56 -13.67
N ILE A 38 -5.40 -2.53 -13.63
CA ILE A 38 -5.16 -1.71 -12.44
C ILE A 38 -5.92 -0.39 -12.58
N ASP A 39 -7.05 -0.29 -11.91
CA ASP A 39 -7.90 0.90 -11.81
C ASP A 39 -7.83 1.58 -10.43
N PHE A 40 -6.99 1.09 -9.54
CA PHE A 40 -6.78 1.59 -8.19
C PHE A 40 -5.47 2.39 -8.12
N LEU A 41 -5.58 3.67 -7.74
CA LEU A 41 -4.48 4.63 -7.65
C LEU A 41 -4.24 5.03 -6.19
N ASP A 42 -2.96 5.11 -5.78
CA ASP A 42 -2.54 5.42 -4.41
C ASP A 42 -1.72 6.72 -4.39
N HIS A 43 -2.25 7.71 -3.72
CA HIS A 43 -1.68 9.03 -3.48
C HIS A 43 -1.38 9.27 -1.99
N ALA A 44 -0.87 10.44 -1.67
CA ALA A 44 -0.88 11.08 -0.35
C ALA A 44 -0.68 12.58 -0.52
N ASP A 45 -1.22 13.35 0.42
CA ASP A 45 -1.09 14.81 0.48
C ASP A 45 0.36 15.30 0.47
N VAL A 46 1.27 14.56 1.13
CA VAL A 46 2.71 14.87 1.23
C VAL A 46 3.56 14.36 0.07
N TYR A 47 2.97 13.72 -0.94
CA TYR A 47 3.75 13.22 -2.07
C TYR A 47 4.13 14.35 -3.02
N GLY A 48 5.44 14.42 -3.31
CA GLY A 48 6.04 15.44 -4.13
C GLY A 48 7.02 16.32 -3.35
N THR A 49 7.39 17.47 -3.91
CA THR A 49 8.28 18.46 -3.29
C THR A 49 7.51 19.52 -2.49
N ASP A 50 6.20 19.57 -2.67
CA ASP A 50 5.26 20.44 -1.98
C ASP A 50 3.96 19.71 -1.67
N LEU A 51 3.18 20.25 -0.75
CA LEU A 51 1.92 19.67 -0.32
C LEU A 51 0.97 19.50 -1.52
N HIS A 52 0.38 18.32 -1.65
CA HIS A 52 -0.48 17.93 -2.77
C HIS A 52 0.21 17.93 -4.16
N GLY A 53 1.54 17.96 -4.24
CA GLY A 53 2.26 18.11 -5.50
C GLY A 53 1.99 16.99 -6.50
N CYS A 54 2.01 15.73 -6.07
CA CYS A 54 1.68 14.61 -6.94
C CYS A 54 0.19 14.52 -7.27
N GLU A 55 -0.69 14.93 -6.36
CA GLU A 55 -2.14 14.98 -6.59
C GLU A 55 -2.49 16.00 -7.68
N ARG A 56 -1.96 17.24 -7.58
CA ARG A 56 -2.11 18.24 -8.65
C ARG A 56 -1.54 17.76 -9.98
N ARG A 57 -0.34 17.19 -9.95
CA ARG A 57 0.32 16.68 -11.16
C ARG A 57 -0.52 15.64 -11.88
N PHE A 58 -1.17 14.77 -11.12
CA PHE A 58 -2.10 13.78 -11.65
C PHE A 58 -3.31 14.47 -12.34
N ALA A 59 -3.97 15.39 -11.64
CA ALA A 59 -5.13 16.09 -12.17
C ALA A 59 -4.80 16.88 -13.44
N GLU A 60 -3.69 17.64 -13.44
CA GLU A 60 -3.21 18.41 -14.60
C GLU A 60 -2.96 17.53 -15.82
N ALA A 61 -2.33 16.37 -15.60
CA ALA A 61 -2.05 15.45 -16.69
C ALA A 61 -3.30 14.74 -17.21
N MET A 62 -4.14 14.26 -16.34
CA MET A 62 -5.24 13.37 -16.70
C MET A 62 -6.47 14.12 -17.17
N GLN A 63 -6.82 15.27 -16.58
CA GLN A 63 -8.00 16.08 -16.92
C GLN A 63 -9.26 15.21 -17.08
N LEU A 64 -9.56 14.41 -16.04
CA LEU A 64 -10.63 13.41 -16.07
C LEU A 64 -11.99 14.06 -16.16
N THR A 65 -12.83 13.55 -17.04
CA THR A 65 -14.27 13.81 -16.96
C THR A 65 -14.87 13.08 -15.74
N PRO A 66 -16.03 13.51 -15.22
CA PRO A 66 -16.69 12.80 -14.12
C PRO A 66 -16.86 11.30 -14.37
N SER A 67 -17.27 10.91 -15.57
CA SER A 67 -17.41 9.49 -15.95
C SER A 67 -16.10 8.72 -15.93
N GLN A 68 -14.99 9.35 -16.32
CA GLN A 68 -13.66 8.72 -16.25
C GLN A 68 -13.16 8.64 -14.82
N ARG A 69 -13.51 9.62 -13.95
CA ARG A 69 -13.20 9.61 -12.53
C ARG A 69 -13.90 8.44 -11.83
N ASP A 70 -15.15 8.16 -12.17
CA ASP A 70 -15.94 7.06 -11.60
C ASP A 70 -15.41 5.66 -11.99
N GLU A 71 -14.58 5.56 -13.04
CA GLU A 71 -13.91 4.32 -13.41
C GLU A 71 -12.66 4.01 -12.59
N LEU A 72 -12.24 4.91 -11.70
CA LEU A 72 -11.02 4.79 -10.90
C LEU A 72 -11.34 4.74 -9.41
N THR A 73 -10.61 3.93 -8.68
CA THR A 73 -10.53 3.98 -7.22
C THR A 73 -9.35 4.87 -6.84
N ILE A 74 -9.60 6.01 -6.22
CA ILE A 74 -8.55 6.92 -5.74
C ILE A 74 -8.44 6.81 -4.22
N GLN A 75 -7.29 6.37 -3.76
CA GLN A 75 -6.87 6.37 -2.37
C GLN A 75 -5.88 7.51 -2.14
N THR A 76 -6.05 8.27 -1.08
CA THR A 76 -5.03 9.21 -0.61
C THR A 76 -4.82 9.10 0.91
N LYS A 77 -3.89 9.88 1.46
CA LYS A 77 -3.48 9.77 2.86
C LYS A 77 -3.27 11.15 3.44
N THR A 78 -3.48 11.26 4.77
CA THR A 78 -3.29 12.49 5.54
C THR A 78 -2.56 12.23 6.86
N GLY A 79 -2.09 13.28 7.51
CA GLY A 79 -1.59 13.24 8.89
C GLY A 79 -0.07 13.32 9.04
N ILE A 80 0.71 13.43 7.96
CA ILE A 80 2.13 13.80 8.03
C ILE A 80 2.25 15.29 7.75
N VAL A 81 2.91 16.05 8.61
CA VAL A 81 3.00 17.50 8.51
C VAL A 81 4.44 17.98 8.42
N GLY A 82 4.74 18.77 7.37
CA GLY A 82 5.87 19.69 7.29
C GLY A 82 7.27 19.12 7.12
N GLU A 83 8.22 20.06 7.03
CA GLU A 83 9.65 19.79 7.07
C GLU A 83 10.09 19.56 8.52
N GLY A 84 10.72 18.40 8.80
CA GLY A 84 10.92 17.92 10.17
C GLY A 84 9.65 17.28 10.66
N PRO A 85 9.22 16.16 10.05
CA PRO A 85 7.85 15.68 10.09
C PRO A 85 7.39 15.39 11.51
N TYR A 86 6.23 15.92 11.86
CA TYR A 86 5.41 15.45 12.95
C TYR A 86 4.09 14.89 12.39
N PHE A 87 3.29 14.29 13.25
CA PHE A 87 2.02 13.70 12.86
C PHE A 87 0.89 14.47 13.54
N ASP A 88 -0.21 14.68 12.81
CA ASP A 88 -1.36 15.42 13.30
C ASP A 88 -2.64 14.75 12.80
N PHE A 89 -3.40 14.19 13.76
CA PHE A 89 -4.72 13.62 13.53
C PHE A 89 -5.83 14.44 14.21
N SER A 90 -5.59 15.74 14.42
CA SER A 90 -6.65 16.65 14.82
C SER A 90 -7.75 16.72 13.77
N TYR A 91 -8.95 17.02 14.22
CA TYR A 91 -10.09 17.19 13.32
C TYR A 91 -9.80 18.25 12.25
N GLU A 92 -9.28 19.40 12.66
CA GLU A 92 -8.98 20.52 11.78
C GLU A 92 -8.00 20.11 10.67
N HIS A 93 -6.88 19.44 11.04
CA HIS A 93 -5.89 19.01 10.07
C HIS A 93 -6.44 17.97 9.07
N ILE A 94 -7.22 16.99 9.54
CA ILE A 94 -7.83 15.98 8.66
C ILE A 94 -8.77 16.63 7.65
N ILE A 95 -9.63 17.55 8.09
CA ILE A 95 -10.57 18.26 7.19
C ILE A 95 -9.83 19.11 6.16
N GLU A 96 -8.86 19.93 6.60
CA GLU A 96 -8.08 20.80 5.72
C GLU A 96 -7.27 19.99 4.68
N SER A 97 -6.65 18.90 5.11
CA SER A 97 -5.88 18.01 4.21
C SER A 97 -6.77 17.36 3.15
N VAL A 98 -7.95 16.88 3.55
CA VAL A 98 -8.91 16.26 2.60
C VAL A 98 -9.44 17.29 1.61
N ASP A 99 -9.78 18.49 2.06
CA ASP A 99 -10.24 19.57 1.18
C ASP A 99 -9.13 19.98 0.20
N GLY A 100 -7.88 20.02 0.67
CA GLY A 100 -6.72 20.23 -0.18
C GLY A 100 -6.52 19.13 -1.22
N SER A 101 -6.64 17.87 -0.83
CA SER A 101 -6.54 16.72 -1.76
C SER A 101 -7.66 16.73 -2.80
N LEU A 102 -8.91 17.01 -2.41
CA LEU A 102 -10.02 17.15 -3.35
C LEU A 102 -9.79 18.24 -4.39
N ALA A 103 -9.33 19.41 -3.93
CA ALA A 103 -8.99 20.52 -4.82
C ALA A 103 -7.82 20.19 -5.74
N ALA A 104 -6.77 19.54 -5.22
CA ALA A 104 -5.59 19.17 -5.99
C ALA A 104 -5.86 18.08 -7.03
N LEU A 105 -6.71 17.10 -6.69
CA LEU A 105 -7.12 16.01 -7.57
C LEU A 105 -8.22 16.41 -8.57
N ASP A 106 -8.76 17.63 -8.45
CA ASP A 106 -9.91 18.12 -9.24
C ASP A 106 -11.09 17.12 -9.21
N THR A 107 -11.48 16.71 -8.01
CA THR A 107 -12.56 15.73 -7.79
C THR A 107 -13.42 16.13 -6.59
N ASP A 108 -14.66 15.66 -6.56
CA ASP A 108 -15.60 15.89 -5.46
C ASP A 108 -15.55 14.81 -4.37
N HIS A 109 -14.86 13.69 -4.62
CA HIS A 109 -14.75 12.61 -3.66
C HIS A 109 -13.42 11.84 -3.73
N ILE A 110 -13.05 11.25 -2.61
CA ILE A 110 -11.98 10.28 -2.42
C ILE A 110 -12.64 8.93 -2.09
N ASP A 111 -12.18 7.85 -2.74
CA ASP A 111 -12.75 6.53 -2.47
C ASP A 111 -12.24 5.96 -1.14
N ILE A 112 -10.94 6.15 -0.83
CA ILE A 112 -10.37 5.68 0.43
C ILE A 112 -9.41 6.72 0.99
N LEU A 113 -9.60 7.12 2.24
CA LEU A 113 -8.67 7.96 3.01
C LEU A 113 -7.92 7.11 4.02
N LEU A 114 -6.59 7.17 4.01
CA LEU A 114 -5.76 6.53 5.03
C LEU A 114 -5.15 7.55 5.99
N LEU A 115 -5.13 7.22 7.29
CA LEU A 115 -4.25 7.86 8.25
C LEU A 115 -2.81 7.36 8.00
N HIS A 116 -1.90 8.25 7.58
CA HIS A 116 -0.64 7.87 6.91
C HIS A 116 0.39 7.22 7.83
N ARG A 117 0.52 7.72 9.06
CA ARG A 117 1.39 7.20 10.13
C ARG A 117 0.72 7.36 11.48
N PRO A 118 0.96 6.47 12.45
CA PRO A 118 0.39 6.65 13.78
C PRO A 118 0.83 7.98 14.40
N ASP A 119 -0.14 8.78 14.83
CA ASP A 119 0.11 9.94 15.65
C ASP A 119 0.16 9.53 17.13
N ALA A 120 1.27 9.84 17.81
CA ALA A 120 1.44 9.52 19.23
C ALA A 120 0.56 10.38 20.15
N LEU A 121 0.05 11.49 19.63
CA LEU A 121 -0.80 12.44 20.35
C LEU A 121 -2.27 12.36 19.91
N VAL A 122 -2.65 11.31 19.16
CA VAL A 122 -3.99 11.16 18.62
C VAL A 122 -5.06 11.22 19.71
N GLU A 123 -6.07 12.05 19.49
CA GLU A 123 -7.35 12.04 20.18
C GLU A 123 -8.37 11.33 19.26
N PRO A 124 -8.69 10.04 19.51
CA PRO A 124 -9.51 9.25 18.58
C PRO A 124 -10.92 9.82 18.36
N GLU A 125 -11.43 10.60 19.28
CA GLU A 125 -12.71 11.33 19.18
C GLU A 125 -12.67 12.39 18.08
N GLU A 126 -11.53 13.05 17.86
CA GLU A 126 -11.36 14.03 16.80
C GLU A 126 -11.32 13.34 15.43
N VAL A 127 -10.60 12.21 15.32
CA VAL A 127 -10.61 11.37 14.12
C VAL A 127 -12.04 10.92 13.80
N ALA A 128 -12.80 10.46 14.79
CA ALA A 128 -14.18 10.01 14.60
C ALA A 128 -15.07 11.16 14.11
N ARG A 129 -14.94 12.36 14.68
CA ARG A 129 -15.69 13.55 14.23
C ARG A 129 -15.36 13.92 12.78
N ALA A 130 -14.08 13.89 12.41
CA ALA A 130 -13.66 14.19 11.04
C ALA A 130 -14.19 13.14 10.04
N PHE A 131 -14.10 11.86 10.37
CA PHE A 131 -14.61 10.79 9.50
C PHE A 131 -16.13 10.85 9.34
N ASP A 132 -16.88 11.15 10.42
CA ASP A 132 -18.33 11.32 10.36
C ASP A 132 -18.73 12.46 9.42
N GLU A 133 -18.04 13.60 9.48
CA GLU A 133 -18.31 14.75 8.63
C GLU A 133 -17.96 14.46 7.15
N LEU A 134 -16.78 13.90 6.90
CA LEU A 134 -16.31 13.58 5.54
C LEU A 134 -17.22 12.55 4.84
N GLU A 135 -17.67 11.53 5.59
CA GLU A 135 -18.63 10.54 5.07
C GLU A 135 -20.00 11.18 4.81
N ALA A 136 -20.52 11.95 5.76
CA ALA A 136 -21.83 12.60 5.63
C ALA A 136 -21.88 13.62 4.48
N ALA A 137 -20.75 14.30 4.21
CA ALA A 137 -20.59 15.21 3.08
C ALA A 137 -20.37 14.50 1.73
N GLY A 138 -20.18 13.18 1.74
CA GLY A 138 -19.85 12.39 0.53
C GLY A 138 -18.43 12.63 0.00
N LYS A 139 -17.58 13.31 0.77
CA LYS A 139 -16.19 13.61 0.40
C LYS A 139 -15.28 12.39 0.46
N VAL A 140 -15.56 11.45 1.38
CA VAL A 140 -14.79 10.21 1.54
C VAL A 140 -15.74 9.02 1.67
N ARG A 141 -15.50 7.95 0.88
CA ARG A 141 -16.37 6.76 0.83
C ARG A 141 -15.96 5.67 1.82
N ALA A 142 -14.65 5.53 2.08
CA ALA A 142 -14.12 4.54 3.00
C ALA A 142 -12.84 5.03 3.68
N PHE A 143 -12.51 4.43 4.83
CA PHE A 143 -11.41 4.85 5.68
C PHE A 143 -10.48 3.68 6.00
N GLY A 144 -9.21 3.98 6.21
CA GLY A 144 -8.21 3.00 6.61
C GLY A 144 -7.03 3.66 7.30
N VAL A 145 -6.00 2.88 7.51
CA VAL A 145 -4.78 3.33 8.18
C VAL A 145 -3.54 2.87 7.41
N SER A 146 -2.39 3.41 7.76
CA SER A 146 -1.09 2.96 7.27
C SER A 146 -0.11 2.87 8.44
N ASN A 147 0.65 1.77 8.50
CA ASN A 147 1.66 1.51 9.53
C ASN A 147 1.14 1.44 10.98
N HIS A 148 -0.12 1.13 11.18
CA HIS A 148 -0.72 1.00 12.51
C HIS A 148 -0.57 -0.42 13.06
N THR A 149 -0.31 -0.51 14.36
CA THR A 149 -0.34 -1.77 15.10
C THR A 149 -1.77 -2.20 15.43
N PRO A 150 -2.02 -3.48 15.77
CA PRO A 150 -3.34 -3.95 16.18
C PRO A 150 -3.98 -3.11 17.29
N ARG A 151 -3.21 -2.69 18.28
CA ARG A 151 -3.73 -1.91 19.43
C ARG A 151 -4.05 -0.47 19.08
N GLN A 152 -3.32 0.13 18.15
CA GLN A 152 -3.67 1.46 17.62
C GLN A 152 -4.97 1.40 16.81
N ILE A 153 -5.17 0.33 16.04
CA ILE A 153 -6.43 0.11 15.32
C ILE A 153 -7.59 -0.13 16.31
N ASP A 154 -7.39 -0.95 17.36
CA ASP A 154 -8.40 -1.16 18.40
C ASP A 154 -8.79 0.16 19.09
N LEU A 155 -7.81 1.04 19.36
CA LEU A 155 -8.05 2.33 19.97
C LEU A 155 -8.94 3.23 19.08
N LEU A 156 -8.62 3.31 17.78
CA LEU A 156 -9.45 4.05 16.82
C LEU A 156 -10.86 3.46 16.71
N LYS A 157 -10.99 2.15 16.56
CA LYS A 157 -12.28 1.44 16.44
C LYS A 157 -13.19 1.57 17.65
N LYS A 158 -12.68 2.02 18.80
CA LYS A 158 -13.51 2.32 19.97
C LYS A 158 -14.39 3.55 19.77
N TYR A 159 -13.96 4.49 18.91
CA TYR A 159 -14.60 5.79 18.69
C TYR A 159 -15.10 5.95 17.25
N VAL A 160 -14.31 5.49 16.29
CA VAL A 160 -14.64 5.52 14.86
C VAL A 160 -15.66 4.41 14.56
N ARG A 161 -16.81 4.77 13.99
CA ARG A 161 -17.89 3.82 13.62
C ARG A 161 -17.68 3.21 12.23
N GLN A 162 -16.94 3.90 11.36
CA GLN A 162 -16.67 3.44 10.00
C GLN A 162 -15.72 2.24 10.03
N PRO A 163 -15.93 1.24 9.16
CA PRO A 163 -14.95 0.17 8.97
C PRO A 163 -13.59 0.73 8.52
N LEU A 164 -12.51 0.28 9.16
CA LEU A 164 -11.16 0.54 8.66
C LEU A 164 -10.82 -0.56 7.66
N VAL A 165 -10.89 -0.24 6.36
CA VAL A 165 -10.86 -1.23 5.27
C VAL A 165 -9.47 -1.67 4.84
N ALA A 166 -8.43 -0.91 5.20
CA ALA A 166 -7.05 -1.17 4.84
C ALA A 166 -6.06 -0.81 5.94
N ASN A 167 -4.94 -1.55 5.99
CA ASN A 167 -3.72 -1.14 6.68
C ASN A 167 -2.56 -1.26 5.70
N GLN A 168 -2.01 -0.14 5.25
CA GLN A 168 -0.91 -0.10 4.29
C GLN A 168 0.42 -0.21 5.03
N LEU A 169 1.16 -1.31 4.79
CA LEU A 169 2.34 -1.71 5.55
C LEU A 169 3.55 -1.94 4.64
N GLN A 170 4.76 -1.70 5.15
CA GLN A 170 5.96 -2.13 4.45
C GLN A 170 6.02 -3.66 4.38
N LEU A 171 6.10 -4.18 3.18
CA LEU A 171 6.25 -5.61 2.96
C LEU A 171 6.93 -5.88 1.61
N SER A 172 8.02 -6.63 1.67
CA SER A 172 8.65 -7.26 0.51
C SER A 172 9.15 -8.64 0.90
N ILE A 173 9.67 -9.41 -0.04
CA ILE A 173 10.26 -10.73 0.27
C ILE A 173 11.43 -10.58 1.25
N THR A 174 12.24 -9.55 1.10
CA THR A 174 13.40 -9.28 1.97
C THR A 174 13.05 -8.49 3.23
N HIS A 175 11.86 -7.90 3.30
CA HIS A 175 11.34 -7.18 4.47
C HIS A 175 9.95 -7.71 4.83
N ALA A 176 9.90 -8.85 5.51
CA ALA A 176 8.66 -9.55 5.83
C ALA A 176 8.50 -9.88 7.33
N PRO A 177 8.78 -8.96 8.28
CA PRO A 177 8.69 -9.25 9.71
C PRO A 177 7.27 -9.66 10.13
N ILE A 178 6.23 -9.08 9.53
CA ILE A 178 4.82 -9.41 9.82
C ILE A 178 4.42 -10.84 9.43
N VAL A 179 5.17 -11.48 8.54
CA VAL A 179 5.02 -12.89 8.16
C VAL A 179 5.97 -13.76 8.99
N ALA A 180 7.25 -13.36 9.08
CA ALA A 180 8.31 -14.14 9.67
C ALA A 180 8.09 -14.45 11.16
N GLN A 181 7.56 -13.48 11.93
CA GLN A 181 7.29 -13.68 13.34
C GLN A 181 6.27 -14.80 13.60
N GLY A 182 5.22 -14.90 12.76
CA GLY A 182 4.22 -15.97 12.89
C GLY A 182 4.79 -17.35 12.62
N VAL A 183 5.74 -17.44 11.66
CA VAL A 183 6.43 -18.71 11.33
C VAL A 183 7.36 -19.17 12.45
N ALA A 184 8.02 -18.23 13.13
CA ALA A 184 8.99 -18.54 14.21
C ALA A 184 8.41 -18.41 15.62
N THR A 185 7.10 -18.36 15.77
CA THR A 185 6.45 -18.22 17.08
C THR A 185 6.92 -19.31 18.05
N ASN A 186 7.22 -18.90 19.29
CA ASN A 186 7.68 -19.78 20.38
C ASN A 186 9.07 -20.41 20.17
N MET A 187 9.89 -19.84 19.29
CA MET A 187 11.29 -20.28 19.10
C MET A 187 12.25 -19.42 19.93
N ALA A 188 12.82 -19.99 20.97
CA ALA A 188 13.79 -19.29 21.81
C ALA A 188 15.08 -18.97 21.02
N GLY A 189 15.51 -17.71 21.10
CA GLY A 189 16.76 -17.26 20.48
C GLY A 189 16.67 -16.95 18.97
N GLU A 190 15.50 -17.07 18.35
CA GLU A 190 15.31 -16.67 16.96
C GLU A 190 14.94 -15.18 16.85
N PRO A 191 15.77 -14.34 16.23
CA PRO A 191 15.49 -12.90 16.13
C PRO A 191 14.15 -12.58 15.45
N GLN A 192 13.75 -13.38 14.43
CA GLN A 192 12.49 -13.17 13.71
C GLN A 192 11.24 -13.49 14.54
N SER A 193 11.39 -14.18 15.69
CA SER A 193 10.29 -14.45 16.61
C SER A 193 9.96 -13.25 17.51
N LEU A 194 10.84 -12.24 17.53
CA LEU A 194 10.63 -11.04 18.31
C LEU A 194 9.55 -10.17 17.71
N THR A 195 8.57 -9.85 18.50
CA THR A 195 7.45 -9.02 18.11
C THR A 195 7.84 -7.55 18.12
N ILE A 196 7.95 -6.95 16.96
CA ILE A 196 8.22 -5.51 16.79
C ILE A 196 7.03 -4.75 16.21
N ASP A 197 5.96 -5.45 15.81
CA ASP A 197 4.78 -4.91 15.14
C ASP A 197 3.53 -4.85 16.05
N GLY A 198 3.68 -5.02 17.36
CA GLY A 198 2.58 -5.03 18.31
C GLY A 198 1.82 -6.36 18.41
N GLY A 199 2.33 -7.42 17.78
CA GLY A 199 1.84 -8.79 17.95
C GLY A 199 0.80 -9.25 16.93
N GLY A 200 1.26 -9.86 15.85
CA GLY A 200 0.39 -10.57 14.90
C GLY A 200 -0.45 -9.64 14.01
N ILE A 201 0.13 -8.57 13.51
CA ILE A 201 -0.58 -7.57 12.70
C ILE A 201 -1.25 -8.20 11.46
N LEU A 202 -0.60 -9.18 10.82
CA LEU A 202 -1.15 -9.85 9.64
C LEU A 202 -2.40 -10.66 9.99
N ASP A 203 -2.34 -11.44 11.08
CA ASP A 203 -3.48 -12.24 11.53
C ASP A 203 -4.60 -11.34 12.09
N TYR A 204 -4.25 -10.25 12.77
CA TYR A 204 -5.22 -9.26 13.21
C TYR A 204 -5.99 -8.65 12.03
N CYS A 205 -5.30 -8.25 10.97
CA CYS A 205 -5.93 -7.71 9.77
C CYS A 205 -6.87 -8.75 9.13
N ARG A 206 -6.44 -10.01 9.04
CA ARG A 206 -7.29 -11.10 8.51
C ARG A 206 -8.54 -11.35 9.36
N LEU A 207 -8.43 -11.31 10.70
CA LEU A 207 -9.55 -11.52 11.62
C LEU A 207 -10.58 -10.38 11.60
N ASN A 208 -10.15 -9.19 11.21
CA ASN A 208 -10.98 -7.99 11.21
C ASN A 208 -11.37 -7.52 9.81
N ASP A 209 -11.17 -8.35 8.78
CA ASP A 209 -11.46 -8.03 7.38
C ASP A 209 -10.78 -6.75 6.88
N ILE A 210 -9.55 -6.50 7.34
CA ILE A 210 -8.71 -5.36 6.95
C ILE A 210 -7.76 -5.82 5.84
N THR A 211 -7.81 -5.19 4.68
CA THR A 211 -6.90 -5.47 3.56
C THR A 211 -5.49 -4.96 3.87
N VAL A 212 -4.50 -5.84 3.84
CA VAL A 212 -3.09 -5.44 3.92
C VAL A 212 -2.63 -4.98 2.54
N GLN A 213 -2.11 -3.75 2.45
CA GLN A 213 -1.52 -3.17 1.25
C GLN A 213 0.00 -3.09 1.43
N ALA A 214 0.76 -3.82 0.62
CA ALA A 214 2.22 -3.88 0.69
C ALA A 214 2.87 -2.70 -0.04
N TRP A 215 3.38 -1.70 0.68
CA TRP A 215 4.18 -0.65 0.07
C TRP A 215 5.66 -1.05 0.02
N SER A 216 6.42 -0.46 -0.92
CA SER A 216 7.83 -0.82 -1.22
C SER A 216 8.05 -2.32 -1.49
N PRO A 217 7.23 -2.96 -2.33
CA PRO A 217 7.20 -4.43 -2.47
C PRO A 217 8.47 -5.04 -3.06
N PHE A 218 9.34 -4.22 -3.64
CA PHE A 218 10.59 -4.66 -4.28
C PHE A 218 11.84 -4.08 -3.60
N GLN A 219 11.67 -3.32 -2.52
CA GLN A 219 12.78 -2.74 -1.78
C GLN A 219 13.38 -3.75 -0.79
N ALA A 220 14.69 -3.68 -0.61
CA ALA A 220 15.41 -4.50 0.36
C ALA A 220 15.11 -4.12 1.81
N GLY A 221 14.75 -2.85 2.03
CA GLY A 221 14.39 -2.29 3.32
C GLY A 221 13.82 -0.88 3.14
N PHE A 222 13.88 -0.03 4.15
CA PHE A 222 13.36 1.33 4.07
C PHE A 222 14.28 2.19 3.19
N PHE A 223 13.92 2.35 1.92
CA PHE A 223 14.66 3.09 0.88
C PHE A 223 16.14 2.66 0.72
N THR A 224 16.46 1.38 0.95
CA THR A 224 17.83 0.85 0.86
C THR A 224 18.18 0.26 -0.50
N GLY A 225 17.30 0.39 -1.47
CA GLY A 225 17.49 -0.15 -2.82
C GLY A 225 16.59 -1.34 -3.13
N VAL A 226 16.60 -1.77 -4.38
CA VAL A 226 15.78 -2.88 -4.89
C VAL A 226 16.56 -4.19 -4.76
N PHE A 227 15.94 -5.24 -4.22
CA PHE A 227 16.59 -6.54 -4.09
C PHE A 227 16.66 -7.32 -5.42
N LEU A 228 15.73 -7.07 -6.37
CA LEU A 228 15.72 -7.71 -7.68
C LEU A 228 16.98 -7.38 -8.47
N GLY A 229 17.74 -8.42 -8.85
CA GLY A 229 19.00 -8.30 -9.55
C GLY A 229 20.17 -7.75 -8.71
N SER A 230 19.98 -7.53 -7.40
CA SER A 230 21.04 -7.06 -6.51
C SER A 230 22.00 -8.18 -6.14
N ALA A 231 23.30 -7.91 -6.18
CA ALA A 231 24.35 -8.84 -5.76
C ALA A 231 24.35 -9.12 -4.25
N GLU A 232 23.62 -8.34 -3.48
CA GLU A 232 23.45 -8.58 -2.03
C GLU A 232 22.49 -9.74 -1.72
N TYR A 233 21.67 -10.14 -2.70
CA TYR A 233 20.67 -11.21 -2.57
C TYR A 233 20.82 -12.29 -3.63
N PRO A 234 22.04 -12.92 -3.78
CA PRO A 234 22.31 -13.84 -4.89
C PRO A 234 21.44 -15.10 -4.85
N GLU A 235 21.22 -15.67 -3.65
CA GLU A 235 20.40 -16.88 -3.49
C GLU A 235 18.92 -16.59 -3.82
N LEU A 236 18.39 -15.48 -3.34
CA LEU A 236 17.02 -15.05 -3.62
C LEU A 236 16.82 -14.81 -5.13
N ASN A 237 17.73 -14.06 -5.76
CA ASN A 237 17.63 -13.77 -7.18
C ASN A 237 17.75 -15.05 -8.03
N ALA A 238 18.59 -16.00 -7.67
CA ALA A 238 18.68 -17.29 -8.37
C ALA A 238 17.34 -18.08 -8.32
N VAL A 239 16.63 -18.05 -7.19
CA VAL A 239 15.31 -18.68 -7.09
C VAL A 239 14.28 -17.90 -7.91
N ILE A 240 14.29 -16.57 -7.82
CA ILE A 240 13.37 -15.70 -8.59
C ILE A 240 13.55 -15.93 -10.10
N ASP A 241 14.79 -15.92 -10.58
CA ASP A 241 15.10 -16.07 -12.02
C ASP A 241 14.66 -17.44 -12.54
N ARG A 242 14.93 -18.52 -11.78
CA ARG A 242 14.47 -19.87 -12.12
C ARG A 242 12.94 -19.97 -12.19
N LEU A 243 12.23 -19.36 -11.24
CA LEU A 243 10.76 -19.35 -11.25
C LEU A 243 10.21 -18.46 -12.38
N ALA A 244 10.87 -17.33 -12.65
CA ALA A 244 10.51 -16.45 -13.76
C ALA A 244 10.59 -17.18 -15.11
N GLU A 245 11.66 -17.96 -15.31
CA GLU A 245 11.81 -18.85 -16.49
C GLU A 245 10.71 -19.92 -16.52
N ALA A 246 10.44 -20.59 -15.39
CA ALA A 246 9.47 -21.68 -15.33
C ALA A 246 8.03 -21.23 -15.61
N TYR A 247 7.68 -19.99 -15.21
CA TYR A 247 6.36 -19.40 -15.44
C TYR A 247 6.29 -18.52 -16.70
N ASP A 248 7.40 -18.35 -17.43
CA ASP A 248 7.53 -17.47 -18.61
C ASP A 248 7.09 -16.02 -18.31
N VAL A 249 7.63 -15.45 -17.24
CA VAL A 249 7.30 -14.10 -16.75
C VAL A 249 8.56 -13.34 -16.31
N PRO A 250 8.54 -11.99 -16.28
CA PRO A 250 9.62 -11.21 -15.69
C PRO A 250 9.80 -11.46 -14.17
N ALA A 251 11.01 -11.33 -13.66
CA ALA A 251 11.37 -11.51 -12.26
C ALA A 251 10.49 -10.71 -11.28
N ILE A 252 10.10 -9.49 -11.65
CA ILE A 252 9.22 -8.64 -10.85
C ILE A 252 7.82 -9.27 -10.64
N ALA A 253 7.34 -10.07 -11.58
CA ALA A 253 6.08 -10.78 -11.46
C ALA A 253 6.15 -11.86 -10.36
N ILE A 254 7.27 -12.56 -10.23
CA ILE A 254 7.50 -13.53 -9.14
C ILE A 254 7.48 -12.84 -7.77
N ALA A 255 8.13 -11.68 -7.65
CA ALA A 255 8.13 -10.91 -6.41
C ALA A 255 6.72 -10.41 -6.05
N THR A 256 5.92 -9.99 -7.02
CA THR A 256 4.51 -9.65 -6.85
C THR A 256 3.69 -10.88 -6.43
N ALA A 257 3.89 -12.00 -7.13
CA ALA A 257 3.19 -13.26 -6.86
C ALA A 257 3.42 -13.75 -5.42
N TRP A 258 4.62 -13.57 -4.87
CA TRP A 258 4.92 -13.97 -3.50
C TRP A 258 4.00 -13.26 -2.48
N ILE A 259 3.70 -11.98 -2.69
CA ILE A 259 2.80 -11.21 -1.82
C ILE A 259 1.34 -11.60 -2.07
N THR A 260 0.91 -11.58 -3.33
CA THR A 260 -0.50 -11.82 -3.69
C THR A 260 -0.95 -13.27 -3.48
N ARG A 261 0.01 -14.22 -3.47
CA ARG A 261 -0.25 -15.64 -3.18
C ARG A 261 -0.70 -15.89 -1.73
N HIS A 262 -0.39 -14.96 -0.83
CA HIS A 262 -0.71 -15.15 0.58
C HIS A 262 -2.23 -15.12 0.80
N PRO A 263 -2.81 -16.03 1.64
CA PRO A 263 -4.25 -16.13 1.84
C PRO A 263 -4.89 -14.93 2.55
N ALA A 264 -4.10 -13.95 2.99
CA ALA A 264 -4.59 -12.65 3.47
C ALA A 264 -5.11 -11.74 2.36
N GLN A 265 -5.06 -12.18 1.08
CA GLN A 265 -5.49 -11.40 -0.07
C GLN A 265 -4.86 -9.99 -0.09
N MET A 266 -3.54 -9.95 0.11
CA MET A 266 -2.80 -8.71 0.16
C MET A 266 -2.73 -8.03 -1.21
N GLN A 267 -2.74 -6.70 -1.20
CA GLN A 267 -2.50 -5.88 -2.38
C GLN A 267 -1.04 -5.43 -2.44
N VAL A 268 -0.54 -5.23 -3.64
CA VAL A 268 0.80 -4.71 -3.92
C VAL A 268 0.71 -3.29 -4.43
N VAL A 269 1.27 -2.33 -3.70
CA VAL A 269 1.32 -0.91 -4.09
C VAL A 269 2.63 -0.64 -4.83
N LEU A 270 2.54 -0.47 -6.13
CA LEU A 270 3.70 -0.25 -7.00
C LEU A 270 4.24 1.17 -6.83
N GLY A 271 5.55 1.30 -6.64
CA GLY A 271 6.25 2.59 -6.55
C GLY A 271 7.05 2.94 -7.83
N THR A 272 6.87 2.20 -8.91
CA THR A 272 7.56 2.45 -10.18
C THR A 272 6.77 3.40 -11.08
N THR A 273 7.48 4.23 -11.84
CA THR A 273 6.94 5.09 -12.91
C THR A 273 7.25 4.56 -14.31
N SER A 274 7.78 3.33 -14.45
CA SER A 274 7.99 2.67 -15.74
C SER A 274 6.74 1.89 -16.12
N PRO A 275 6.07 2.21 -17.24
CA PRO A 275 4.93 1.46 -17.76
C PRO A 275 5.22 -0.04 -17.92
N GLU A 276 6.43 -0.39 -18.43
CA GLU A 276 6.84 -1.78 -18.65
C GLU A 276 6.91 -2.54 -17.31
N ARG A 277 7.42 -1.90 -16.25
CA ARG A 277 7.47 -2.52 -14.92
C ARG A 277 6.09 -2.65 -14.29
N VAL A 278 5.18 -1.71 -14.52
CA VAL A 278 3.80 -1.81 -14.07
C VAL A 278 3.11 -3.01 -14.71
N ALA A 279 3.17 -3.12 -16.05
CA ALA A 279 2.60 -4.25 -16.78
C ALA A 279 3.22 -5.59 -16.34
N ALA A 280 4.55 -5.64 -16.18
CA ALA A 280 5.27 -6.83 -15.74
C ALA A 280 4.88 -7.25 -14.31
N ALA A 281 4.73 -6.30 -13.38
CA ALA A 281 4.33 -6.59 -12.00
C ALA A 281 2.88 -7.10 -11.92
N ALA A 282 1.98 -6.56 -12.74
CA ALA A 282 0.57 -6.97 -12.79
C ALA A 282 0.39 -8.46 -13.10
N LEU A 283 1.27 -9.03 -13.93
CA LEU A 283 1.25 -10.48 -14.24
C LEU A 283 1.37 -11.34 -12.99
N GLY A 284 2.06 -10.84 -11.96
CA GLY A 284 2.30 -11.59 -10.72
C GLY A 284 1.02 -11.94 -9.97
N SER A 285 -0.06 -11.17 -10.10
CA SER A 285 -1.34 -11.46 -9.45
C SER A 285 -2.01 -12.75 -9.95
N GLN A 286 -1.60 -13.26 -11.09
CA GLN A 286 -2.16 -14.45 -11.73
C GLN A 286 -1.28 -15.70 -11.58
N ILE A 287 -0.07 -15.57 -11.01
CA ILE A 287 0.87 -16.69 -10.88
C ILE A 287 0.50 -17.53 -9.66
N PRO A 288 0.15 -18.83 -9.86
CA PRO A 288 -0.26 -19.70 -8.78
C PRO A 288 0.96 -20.36 -8.11
N LEU A 289 1.84 -19.59 -7.48
CA LEU A 289 2.98 -20.15 -6.75
C LEU A 289 2.51 -21.28 -5.84
N THR A 290 3.17 -22.41 -5.92
CA THR A 290 2.95 -23.51 -4.98
C THR A 290 3.42 -23.14 -3.58
N ARG A 291 2.98 -23.88 -2.56
CA ARG A 291 3.49 -23.69 -1.19
C ARG A 291 5.01 -23.87 -1.11
N ALA A 292 5.55 -24.85 -1.83
CA ALA A 292 6.98 -25.14 -1.84
C ALA A 292 7.78 -23.96 -2.40
N GLU A 293 7.37 -23.41 -3.52
CA GLU A 293 8.01 -22.25 -4.17
C GLU A 293 7.91 -20.99 -3.31
N TRP A 294 6.73 -20.77 -2.69
CA TRP A 294 6.53 -19.63 -1.77
C TRP A 294 7.51 -19.70 -0.59
N TYR A 295 7.63 -20.85 0.06
CA TYR A 295 8.58 -21.07 1.17
C TYR A 295 10.04 -21.12 0.71
N GLU A 296 10.32 -21.53 -0.51
CA GLU A 296 11.67 -21.47 -1.09
C GLU A 296 12.13 -20.01 -1.21
N LEU A 297 11.31 -19.14 -1.78
CA LEU A 297 11.57 -17.69 -1.84
C LEU A 297 11.78 -17.09 -0.45
N PHE A 298 10.94 -17.46 0.52
CA PHE A 298 11.04 -17.00 1.90
C PHE A 298 12.37 -17.39 2.56
N ARG A 299 12.81 -18.66 2.40
CA ARG A 299 14.11 -19.12 2.89
C ARG A 299 15.27 -18.46 2.19
N ALA A 300 15.21 -18.32 0.87
CA ALA A 300 16.25 -17.68 0.07
C ALA A 300 16.43 -16.19 0.43
N ALA A 301 15.41 -15.54 0.97
CA ALA A 301 15.48 -14.20 1.54
C ALA A 301 16.11 -14.15 2.95
N GLY A 302 16.54 -15.29 3.50
CA GLY A 302 17.23 -15.40 4.79
C GLY A 302 16.33 -15.71 5.98
N TYR A 303 15.03 -15.90 5.78
CA TYR A 303 14.12 -16.27 6.87
C TYR A 303 14.19 -17.78 7.17
N ARG A 304 14.16 -18.12 8.45
CA ARG A 304 14.12 -19.50 8.87
C ARG A 304 12.71 -20.11 8.78
N VAL A 305 12.68 -21.33 8.31
CA VAL A 305 11.53 -22.22 8.44
C VAL A 305 12.00 -23.39 9.29
N PRO A 306 11.47 -23.54 10.52
CA PRO A 306 11.88 -24.58 11.46
C PRO A 306 11.65 -25.99 10.92
#